data_8e4063138bf4599d3763edf79bb1a006
#
_entry.id   8e4063138bf4599d3763edf79bb1a006
#
_cell.length_a   1.000
_cell.length_b   1.000
_cell.length_c   1.000
_cell.angle_alpha   90.00
_cell.angle_beta   90.00
_cell.angle_gamma   90.00
#
_symmetry.space_group_name_H-M   'P 1'
#
loop_
_entity.id
_entity.type
_entity.pdbx_description
1 polymer ?
#
loop_
_entity_poly.entity_id
_entity_poly.type
_entity_poly.pdbx_seq_one_letter_code
_entity_poly.pdbx_strand_id
1 'polypeptide(L)'
;MIVRVHLTPPPRGTAGGPGFVGVAIDVLRATSTLTAASANGAARIVPFAETAEALRFRDATPGALACGERDGRIVEGFDLGNSPFEYAPEVVSGRTLAFASTNGSRAMLALERCDRVLLGAFVNASAVLSTLVLPESGGGASAAIEIVCAGSLGRFSYEDAAFAGWLCRALVAQGATLDGEGAKSALAHAPGGADEVRLRVERSQHGLMLASLG
;
A
#
# COMPACT_ATOMS: atom_id res chain seq x y z
N MET A 1 -8.75 19.05 6.93
CA MET A 1 -7.98 17.82 6.64
C MET A 1 -6.62 18.20 6.11
N ILE A 2 -5.54 17.72 6.73
CA ILE A 2 -4.15 17.96 6.28
C ILE A 2 -3.63 16.67 5.64
N VAL A 3 -2.91 16.78 4.51
CA VAL A 3 -2.34 15.63 3.77
C VAL A 3 -0.85 15.80 3.61
N ARG A 4 -0.08 14.81 4.09
CA ARG A 4 1.37 14.68 3.90
C ARG A 4 1.68 13.47 3.04
N VAL A 5 2.76 13.55 2.28
CA VAL A 5 3.20 12.45 1.39
C VAL A 5 4.70 12.25 1.51
N HIS A 6 5.09 11.00 1.68
CA HIS A 6 6.45 10.51 1.51
C HIS A 6 6.52 9.70 0.20
N LEU A 7 7.34 10.14 -0.75
CA LEU A 7 7.50 9.44 -2.03
C LEU A 7 8.42 8.21 -1.94
N THR A 8 9.02 8.00 -0.77
CA THR A 8 9.77 6.79 -0.38
C THR A 8 9.55 6.56 1.12
N PRO A 9 9.62 5.31 1.62
CA PRO A 9 9.37 5.04 3.02
C PRO A 9 10.39 5.71 3.94
N PRO A 10 9.98 6.51 4.91
CA PRO A 10 10.83 6.93 6.01
C PRO A 10 11.07 5.75 6.97
N PRO A 11 11.92 5.90 8.00
CA PRO A 11 12.15 4.84 8.98
C PRO A 11 10.85 4.35 9.63
N ARG A 12 10.87 3.10 10.11
CA ARG A 12 9.72 2.45 10.76
C ARG A 12 9.16 3.31 11.89
N GLY A 13 7.82 3.48 11.90
CA GLY A 13 7.09 4.21 12.93
C GLY A 13 7.36 5.71 12.98
N THR A 14 7.91 6.33 11.92
CA THR A 14 8.20 7.76 11.90
C THR A 14 7.26 8.57 11.00
N ALA A 15 6.41 7.92 10.21
CA ALA A 15 5.38 8.58 9.41
C ALA A 15 4.07 8.66 10.19
N GLY A 16 3.51 9.85 10.30
CA GLY A 16 2.28 10.09 11.04
C GLY A 16 2.41 9.86 12.54
N GLY A 17 1.31 9.44 13.18
CA GLY A 17 1.20 9.21 14.62
C GLY A 17 -0.26 9.17 15.06
N PRO A 18 -0.53 9.27 16.36
CA PRO A 18 -1.91 9.38 16.87
C PRO A 18 -2.66 10.56 16.23
N GLY A 19 -3.91 10.33 15.86
CA GLY A 19 -4.74 11.30 15.15
C GLY A 19 -4.56 11.28 13.61
N PHE A 20 -3.67 10.43 13.09
CA PHE A 20 -3.46 10.27 11.65
C PHE A 20 -4.09 8.99 11.12
N VAL A 21 -4.61 9.06 9.89
CA VAL A 21 -4.86 7.88 9.07
C VAL A 21 -3.73 7.75 8.06
N GLY A 22 -3.05 6.60 8.09
CA GLY A 22 -1.98 6.25 7.16
C GLY A 22 -2.54 5.64 5.87
N VAL A 23 -1.89 5.91 4.74
CA VAL A 23 -2.13 5.22 3.46
C VAL A 23 -0.80 4.69 2.94
N ALA A 24 -0.60 3.39 2.98
CA ALA A 24 0.56 2.73 2.38
C ALA A 24 0.27 2.45 0.90
N ILE A 25 1.20 2.81 0.01
CA ILE A 25 1.07 2.66 -1.44
C ILE A 25 2.23 1.83 -1.98
N ASP A 26 1.90 0.72 -2.63
CA ASP A 26 2.78 -0.13 -3.43
C ASP A 26 1.92 -0.72 -4.55
N VAL A 27 1.72 0.08 -5.60
CA VAL A 27 0.79 -0.26 -6.71
C VAL A 27 1.25 -1.54 -7.39
N LEU A 28 2.53 -1.68 -7.61
CA LEU A 28 3.14 -2.87 -8.17
C LEU A 28 4.23 -3.44 -7.23
N ARG A 29 3.81 -4.35 -6.27
CA ARG A 29 2.50 -5.06 -6.28
C ARG A 29 1.82 -5.14 -4.92
N ALA A 30 2.55 -4.88 -3.79
CA ALA A 30 2.10 -5.33 -2.47
C ALA A 30 0.69 -4.85 -2.10
N THR A 31 0.36 -3.55 -2.27
CA THR A 31 -0.97 -3.07 -1.88
C THR A 31 -2.07 -3.53 -2.82
N SER A 32 -1.80 -3.74 -4.11
CA SER A 32 -2.75 -4.38 -5.04
C SER A 32 -3.00 -5.84 -4.65
N THR A 33 -1.95 -6.59 -4.35
CA THR A 33 -2.01 -8.00 -3.94
C THR A 33 -2.79 -8.16 -2.63
N LEU A 34 -2.46 -7.38 -1.61
CA LEU A 34 -3.14 -7.44 -0.32
C LEU A 34 -4.58 -6.93 -0.35
N THR A 35 -4.89 -6.01 -1.28
CA THR A 35 -6.27 -5.60 -1.57
C THR A 35 -7.07 -6.77 -2.14
N ALA A 36 -6.51 -7.51 -3.09
CA ALA A 36 -7.15 -8.73 -3.61
C ALA A 36 -7.34 -9.79 -2.51
N ALA A 37 -6.31 -10.02 -1.69
CA ALA A 37 -6.41 -10.93 -0.54
C ALA A 37 -7.54 -10.54 0.42
N SER A 38 -7.65 -9.26 0.75
CA SER A 38 -8.70 -8.74 1.64
C SER A 38 -10.09 -8.90 1.02
N ALA A 39 -10.25 -8.58 -0.27
CA ALA A 39 -11.49 -8.76 -1.00
C ALA A 39 -11.91 -10.23 -1.09
N ASN A 40 -10.95 -11.16 -1.12
CA ASN A 40 -11.14 -12.60 -1.14
C ASN A 40 -11.24 -13.23 0.26
N GLY A 41 -11.42 -12.41 1.30
CA GLY A 41 -11.78 -12.88 2.64
C GLY A 41 -10.61 -13.21 3.56
N ALA A 42 -9.38 -12.76 3.28
CA ALA A 42 -8.29 -12.84 4.25
C ALA A 42 -8.70 -12.15 5.55
N ALA A 43 -8.61 -12.87 6.67
CA ALA A 43 -9.10 -12.38 7.96
C ALA A 43 -8.15 -11.36 8.60
N ARG A 44 -6.85 -11.49 8.34
CA ARG A 44 -5.82 -10.62 8.92
C ARG A 44 -4.59 -10.56 8.04
N ILE A 45 -3.98 -9.38 7.94
CA ILE A 45 -2.68 -9.18 7.30
C ILE A 45 -1.73 -8.58 8.34
N VAL A 46 -0.56 -9.21 8.51
CA VAL A 46 0.49 -8.76 9.44
C VAL A 46 1.77 -8.50 8.63
N PRO A 47 2.18 -7.24 8.47
CA PRO A 47 3.40 -6.91 7.74
C PRO A 47 4.66 -7.16 8.58
N PHE A 48 5.70 -7.68 7.93
CA PHE A 48 7.01 -7.89 8.52
C PHE A 48 8.10 -7.23 7.66
N ALA A 49 9.14 -6.70 8.30
CA ALA A 49 10.31 -6.19 7.60
C ALA A 49 11.18 -7.34 7.06
N GLU A 50 11.33 -8.38 7.89
CA GLU A 50 12.21 -9.50 7.62
C GLU A 50 11.43 -10.78 7.31
N THR A 51 11.87 -11.51 6.29
CA THR A 51 11.24 -12.77 5.86
C THR A 51 11.29 -13.84 6.95
N ALA A 52 12.38 -13.90 7.69
CA ALA A 52 12.52 -14.83 8.82
C ALA A 52 11.51 -14.56 9.95
N GLU A 53 11.09 -13.32 10.14
CA GLU A 53 10.05 -12.96 11.11
C GLU A 53 8.67 -13.43 10.64
N ALA A 54 8.36 -13.26 9.36
CA ALA A 54 7.13 -13.75 8.75
C ALA A 54 7.01 -15.28 8.87
N LEU A 55 8.10 -16.02 8.59
CA LEU A 55 8.14 -17.47 8.75
C LEU A 55 7.91 -17.89 10.20
N ARG A 56 8.62 -17.30 11.16
CA ARG A 56 8.43 -17.61 12.59
C ARG A 56 7.00 -17.33 13.05
N PHE A 57 6.40 -16.22 12.57
CA PHE A 57 5.02 -15.90 12.91
C PHE A 57 4.05 -16.93 12.32
N ARG A 58 4.23 -17.33 11.05
CA ARG A 58 3.43 -18.38 10.41
C ARG A 58 3.52 -19.68 11.19
N ASP A 59 4.73 -20.13 11.56
CA ASP A 59 4.96 -21.38 12.27
C ASP A 59 4.35 -21.39 13.68
N ALA A 60 4.28 -20.21 14.32
CA ALA A 60 3.68 -20.03 15.64
C ALA A 60 2.15 -19.79 15.59
N THR A 61 1.56 -19.60 14.40
CA THR A 61 0.14 -19.22 14.24
C THR A 61 -0.59 -20.27 13.40
N PRO A 62 -1.38 -21.17 14.02
CA PRO A 62 -2.10 -22.20 13.29
C PRO A 62 -2.95 -21.63 12.16
N GLY A 63 -2.75 -22.17 10.96
CA GLY A 63 -3.49 -21.75 9.77
C GLY A 63 -3.02 -20.45 9.12
N ALA A 64 -2.01 -19.77 9.62
CA ALA A 64 -1.42 -18.63 8.93
C ALA A 64 -0.64 -19.06 7.67
N LEU A 65 -0.51 -18.13 6.73
CA LEU A 65 0.30 -18.28 5.52
C LEU A 65 1.43 -17.24 5.52
N ALA A 66 2.65 -17.65 5.17
CA ALA A 66 3.74 -16.74 4.88
C ALA A 66 3.68 -16.32 3.42
N CYS A 67 3.66 -15.01 3.17
CA CYS A 67 3.38 -14.46 1.86
C CYS A 67 4.34 -13.31 1.53
N GLY A 68 4.62 -13.11 0.25
CA GLY A 68 5.39 -11.98 -0.21
C GLY A 68 6.57 -12.34 -1.11
N GLU A 69 7.60 -11.48 -1.16
CA GLU A 69 8.69 -11.59 -2.13
C GLU A 69 10.00 -10.98 -1.62
N ARG A 70 11.09 -11.36 -2.27
CA ARG A 70 12.35 -10.61 -2.31
C ARG A 70 12.82 -10.52 -3.76
N ASP A 71 13.19 -9.32 -4.18
CA ASP A 71 13.67 -9.03 -5.55
C ASP A 71 12.70 -9.54 -6.64
N GLY A 72 11.39 -9.40 -6.41
CA GLY A 72 10.33 -9.81 -7.32
C GLY A 72 10.01 -11.31 -7.34
N ARG A 73 10.70 -12.13 -6.54
CA ARG A 73 10.54 -13.60 -6.49
C ARG A 73 9.97 -14.05 -5.17
N ILE A 74 9.20 -15.14 -5.20
CA ILE A 74 8.73 -15.78 -3.98
C ILE A 74 9.92 -16.19 -3.10
N VAL A 75 9.79 -15.97 -1.80
CA VAL A 75 10.82 -16.35 -0.82
C VAL A 75 10.76 -17.86 -0.57
N GLU A 76 11.91 -18.50 -0.44
CA GLU A 76 11.97 -19.91 -0.06
C GLU A 76 11.25 -20.15 1.27
N GLY A 77 10.37 -21.13 1.31
CA GLY A 77 9.54 -21.47 2.46
C GLY A 77 8.28 -20.64 2.62
N PHE A 78 8.02 -19.66 1.76
CA PHE A 78 6.74 -18.95 1.73
C PHE A 78 5.68 -19.77 1.01
N ASP A 79 4.42 -19.61 1.45
CA ASP A 79 3.26 -20.30 0.88
C ASP A 79 2.76 -19.62 -0.39
N LEU A 80 2.83 -18.26 -0.46
CA LEU A 80 2.40 -17.43 -1.58
C LEU A 80 3.44 -16.36 -1.91
N GLY A 81 3.54 -16.00 -3.19
CA GLY A 81 4.36 -14.89 -3.65
C GLY A 81 3.68 -13.53 -3.47
N ASN A 82 3.96 -12.61 -4.40
CA ASN A 82 3.38 -11.25 -4.41
C ASN A 82 2.57 -10.98 -5.69
N SER A 83 1.90 -12.01 -6.23
CA SER A 83 0.97 -11.86 -7.35
C SER A 83 -0.47 -11.91 -6.85
N PRO A 84 -1.34 -10.94 -7.18
CA PRO A 84 -2.74 -10.96 -6.75
C PRO A 84 -3.49 -12.22 -7.21
N PHE A 85 -3.03 -12.86 -8.26
CA PHE A 85 -3.64 -14.11 -8.78
C PHE A 85 -3.41 -15.34 -7.89
N GLU A 86 -2.46 -15.28 -6.96
CA GLU A 86 -2.21 -16.36 -6.00
C GLU A 86 -3.18 -16.34 -4.81
N TYR A 87 -3.92 -15.24 -4.61
CA TYR A 87 -4.76 -15.00 -3.43
C TYR A 87 -6.24 -15.27 -3.70
N ALA A 88 -6.56 -16.41 -4.33
CA ALA A 88 -7.93 -16.81 -4.57
C ALA A 88 -8.71 -17.06 -3.25
N PRO A 89 -10.06 -16.91 -3.23
CA PRO A 89 -10.86 -17.11 -2.01
C PRO A 89 -10.62 -18.46 -1.33
N GLU A 90 -10.43 -19.53 -2.11
CA GLU A 90 -10.19 -20.88 -1.62
C GLU A 90 -8.87 -21.01 -0.85
N VAL A 91 -7.92 -20.11 -1.11
CA VAL A 91 -6.60 -20.10 -0.49
C VAL A 91 -6.57 -19.20 0.74
N VAL A 92 -7.17 -18.00 0.66
CA VAL A 92 -6.95 -16.97 1.68
C VAL A 92 -8.14 -16.72 2.60
N SER A 93 -9.35 -17.20 2.29
CA SER A 93 -10.52 -16.93 3.09
C SER A 93 -10.36 -17.41 4.53
N GLY A 94 -10.60 -16.52 5.49
CA GLY A 94 -10.46 -16.79 6.93
C GLY A 94 -9.01 -16.92 7.41
N ARG A 95 -8.00 -16.77 6.53
CA ARG A 95 -6.59 -16.96 6.89
C ARG A 95 -5.93 -15.68 7.40
N THR A 96 -4.93 -15.86 8.24
CA THR A 96 -3.98 -14.79 8.62
C THR A 96 -2.78 -14.86 7.68
N LEU A 97 -2.42 -13.71 7.10
CA LEU A 97 -1.29 -13.58 6.18
C LEU A 97 -0.12 -12.89 6.89
N ALA A 98 1.00 -13.58 7.03
CA ALA A 98 2.28 -13.00 7.46
C ALA A 98 3.01 -12.50 6.21
N PHE A 99 2.96 -11.21 5.94
CA PHE A 99 3.41 -10.64 4.67
C PHE A 99 4.75 -9.92 4.79
N ALA A 100 5.71 -10.27 3.95
CA ALA A 100 7.01 -9.60 3.86
C ALA A 100 7.39 -9.34 2.41
N SER A 101 7.64 -8.05 2.08
CA SER A 101 8.09 -7.65 0.74
C SER A 101 9.24 -6.66 0.82
N THR A 102 9.95 -6.49 -0.28
CA THR A 102 11.13 -5.62 -0.38
C THR A 102 10.79 -4.16 -0.06
N ASN A 103 9.67 -3.66 -0.57
CA ASN A 103 9.29 -2.24 -0.49
C ASN A 103 7.99 -2.02 0.29
N GLY A 104 6.91 -2.72 -0.05
CA GLY A 104 5.57 -2.48 0.50
C GLY A 104 5.47 -2.67 2.01
N SER A 105 6.15 -3.68 2.56
CA SER A 105 6.19 -3.87 4.02
C SER A 105 6.78 -2.68 4.75
N ARG A 106 7.81 -2.04 4.19
CA ARG A 106 8.43 -0.84 4.77
C ARG A 106 7.47 0.34 4.79
N ALA A 107 6.68 0.54 3.73
CA ALA A 107 5.67 1.59 3.68
C ALA A 107 4.61 1.38 4.77
N MET A 108 4.11 0.15 4.95
CA MET A 108 3.15 -0.18 5.99
C MET A 108 3.72 0.03 7.40
N LEU A 109 4.95 -0.43 7.65
CA LEU A 109 5.61 -0.32 8.95
C LEU A 109 6.03 1.12 9.28
N ALA A 110 6.29 1.97 8.30
CA ALA A 110 6.53 3.39 8.53
C ALA A 110 5.33 4.08 9.19
N LEU A 111 4.11 3.60 8.90
CA LEU A 111 2.82 4.12 9.36
C LEU A 111 2.28 3.43 10.62
N GLU A 112 3.01 2.51 11.24
CA GLU A 112 2.50 1.66 12.35
C GLU A 112 2.00 2.42 13.58
N ARG A 113 2.33 3.72 13.70
CA ARG A 113 1.87 4.60 14.79
C ARG A 113 0.61 5.40 14.46
N CYS A 114 0.11 5.33 13.23
CA CYS A 114 -1.17 5.91 12.86
C CYS A 114 -2.31 5.12 13.52
N ASP A 115 -3.42 5.78 13.80
CA ASP A 115 -4.60 5.14 14.40
C ASP A 115 -5.16 4.03 13.48
N ARG A 116 -4.99 4.22 12.19
CA ARG A 116 -5.40 3.28 11.14
C ARG A 116 -4.49 3.37 9.93
N VAL A 117 -4.22 2.24 9.26
CA VAL A 117 -3.46 2.19 8.02
C VAL A 117 -4.31 1.54 6.93
N LEU A 118 -4.49 2.26 5.83
CA LEU A 118 -5.15 1.79 4.62
C LEU A 118 -4.12 1.32 3.60
N LEU A 119 -4.46 0.29 2.84
CA LEU A 119 -3.69 -0.13 1.68
C LEU A 119 -4.24 0.60 0.46
N GLY A 120 -3.41 1.36 -0.23
CA GLY A 120 -3.80 2.18 -1.37
C GLY A 120 -3.23 1.69 -2.70
N ALA A 121 -4.11 1.48 -3.68
CA ALA A 121 -3.75 1.19 -5.07
C ALA A 121 -4.89 1.64 -5.99
N PHE A 122 -4.66 1.68 -7.32
CA PHE A 122 -5.71 2.06 -8.27
C PHE A 122 -6.90 1.11 -8.24
N VAL A 123 -6.69 -0.17 -7.90
CA VAL A 123 -7.76 -1.20 -7.84
C VAL A 123 -8.80 -0.93 -6.74
N ASN A 124 -8.44 -0.16 -5.71
CA ASN A 124 -9.35 0.19 -4.61
C ASN A 124 -9.47 1.71 -4.36
N ALA A 125 -9.10 2.52 -5.34
CA ALA A 125 -8.99 3.97 -5.23
C ALA A 125 -10.25 4.64 -4.64
N SER A 126 -11.43 4.28 -5.14
CA SER A 126 -12.72 4.83 -4.67
C SER A 126 -13.01 4.46 -3.21
N ALA A 127 -12.69 3.23 -2.80
CA ALA A 127 -12.90 2.77 -1.43
C ALA A 127 -11.96 3.52 -0.46
N VAL A 128 -10.69 3.68 -0.82
CA VAL A 128 -9.72 4.47 -0.04
C VAL A 128 -10.20 5.91 0.11
N LEU A 129 -10.56 6.58 -0.99
CA LEU A 129 -11.06 7.96 -0.94
C LEU A 129 -12.30 8.07 -0.07
N SER A 130 -13.30 7.20 -0.26
CA SER A 130 -14.53 7.21 0.53
C SER A 130 -14.25 7.05 2.01
N THR A 131 -13.34 6.15 2.38
CA THR A 131 -12.95 5.91 3.78
C THR A 131 -12.28 7.14 4.41
N LEU A 132 -11.55 7.95 3.63
CA LEU A 132 -10.85 9.13 4.14
C LEU A 132 -11.77 10.35 4.29
N VAL A 133 -12.81 10.46 3.44
CA VAL A 133 -13.67 11.66 3.41
C VAL A 133 -15.01 11.48 4.14
N LEU A 134 -15.50 10.25 4.25
CA LEU A 134 -16.74 9.99 4.98
C LEU A 134 -16.48 10.01 6.49
N PRO A 135 -17.33 10.70 7.26
CA PRO A 135 -17.25 10.62 8.73
C PRO A 135 -17.55 9.18 9.14
N GLU A 136 -16.70 8.63 10.00
CA GLU A 136 -17.06 7.38 10.69
C GLU A 136 -18.28 7.61 11.58
N SER A 137 -19.08 6.58 11.80
CA SER A 137 -20.25 6.63 12.70
C SER A 137 -19.76 7.04 14.09
N GLY A 138 -19.88 8.34 14.43
CA GLY A 138 -19.46 8.92 15.70
C GLY A 138 -18.16 9.74 15.70
N GLY A 139 -17.50 9.90 14.54
CA GLY A 139 -16.29 10.73 14.37
C GLY A 139 -16.39 11.67 13.17
N GLY A 140 -15.62 12.76 13.17
CA GLY A 140 -15.44 13.64 12.02
C GLY A 140 -14.57 12.98 10.92
N ALA A 141 -14.54 13.59 9.73
CA ALA A 141 -13.56 13.23 8.70
C ALA A 141 -12.13 13.25 9.27
N SER A 142 -11.24 12.38 8.79
CA SER A 142 -9.86 12.30 9.27
C SER A 142 -9.18 13.68 9.25
N ALA A 143 -8.72 14.14 10.41
CA ALA A 143 -8.12 15.47 10.54
C ALA A 143 -6.77 15.54 9.83
N ALA A 144 -6.02 14.43 9.81
CA ALA A 144 -4.70 14.33 9.19
C ALA A 144 -4.50 12.97 8.50
N ILE A 145 -3.90 13.03 7.32
CA ILE A 145 -3.59 11.88 6.47
C ILE A 145 -2.10 11.87 6.19
N GLU A 146 -1.48 10.70 6.40
CA GLU A 146 -0.09 10.45 6.07
C GLU A 146 -0.01 9.39 4.99
N ILE A 147 0.50 9.75 3.81
CA ILE A 147 0.64 8.85 2.66
C ILE A 147 2.11 8.46 2.53
N VAL A 148 2.38 7.15 2.41
CA VAL A 148 3.73 6.64 2.20
C VAL A 148 3.75 5.75 0.97
N CYS A 149 4.48 6.19 -0.06
CA CYS A 149 4.81 5.38 -1.23
C CYS A 149 5.94 4.41 -0.89
N ALA A 150 5.83 3.17 -1.33
CA ALA A 150 6.86 2.15 -1.14
C ALA A 150 8.12 2.43 -1.96
N GLY A 151 7.95 3.04 -3.14
CA GLY A 151 9.03 3.24 -4.05
C GLY A 151 9.66 1.93 -4.52
N SER A 152 10.85 2.00 -5.08
CA SER A 152 11.63 0.83 -5.50
C SER A 152 13.05 0.93 -4.97
N LEU A 153 13.42 0.04 -4.04
CA LEU A 153 14.77 0.00 -3.42
C LEU A 153 15.20 1.38 -2.85
N GLY A 154 14.28 2.07 -2.16
CA GLY A 154 14.50 3.40 -1.59
C GLY A 154 14.51 4.54 -2.60
N ARG A 155 14.13 4.29 -3.85
CA ARG A 155 14.01 5.28 -4.92
C ARG A 155 12.53 5.53 -5.23
N PHE A 156 12.28 6.66 -5.87
CA PHE A 156 10.99 7.04 -6.39
C PHE A 156 10.40 5.98 -7.35
N SER A 157 9.10 5.76 -7.26
CA SER A 157 8.32 4.90 -8.16
C SER A 157 7.21 5.72 -8.81
N TYR A 158 7.11 5.63 -10.13
CA TYR A 158 6.15 6.42 -10.91
C TYR A 158 4.70 6.02 -10.64
N GLU A 159 4.43 4.74 -10.55
CA GLU A 159 3.09 4.20 -10.32
C GLU A 159 2.57 4.56 -8.92
N ASP A 160 3.44 4.51 -7.91
CA ASP A 160 3.08 4.90 -6.54
C ASP A 160 2.80 6.40 -6.45
N ALA A 161 3.68 7.22 -7.03
CA ALA A 161 3.51 8.66 -7.06
C ALA A 161 2.29 9.09 -7.87
N ALA A 162 1.96 8.37 -8.94
CA ALA A 162 0.75 8.61 -9.72
C ALA A 162 -0.51 8.35 -8.89
N PHE A 163 -0.55 7.27 -8.12
CA PHE A 163 -1.68 7.00 -7.23
C PHE A 163 -1.75 8.01 -6.07
N ALA A 164 -0.62 8.32 -5.42
CA ALA A 164 -0.55 9.35 -4.38
C ALA A 164 -1.03 10.72 -4.92
N GLY A 165 -0.62 11.08 -6.12
CA GLY A 165 -1.05 12.32 -6.79
C GLY A 165 -2.54 12.34 -7.10
N TRP A 166 -3.08 11.23 -7.61
CA TRP A 166 -4.52 11.09 -7.83
C TRP A 166 -5.30 11.30 -6.51
N LEU A 167 -4.83 10.65 -5.44
CA LEU A 167 -5.46 10.76 -4.12
C LEU A 167 -5.36 12.18 -3.56
N CYS A 168 -4.20 12.83 -3.66
CA CYS A 168 -4.00 14.22 -3.27
C CYS A 168 -4.98 15.14 -4.01
N ARG A 169 -5.11 15.00 -5.32
CA ARG A 169 -6.05 15.81 -6.13
C ARG A 169 -7.50 15.60 -5.70
N ALA A 170 -7.89 14.34 -5.45
CA ALA A 170 -9.23 14.02 -5.00
C ALA A 170 -9.53 14.59 -3.61
N LEU A 171 -8.56 14.52 -2.68
CA LEU A 171 -8.70 15.07 -1.34
C LEU A 171 -8.72 16.62 -1.34
N VAL A 172 -7.93 17.28 -2.18
CA VAL A 172 -7.98 18.76 -2.37
C VAL A 172 -9.36 19.17 -2.87
N ALA A 173 -9.97 18.43 -3.78
CA ALA A 173 -11.35 18.68 -4.24
C ALA A 173 -12.38 18.54 -3.09
N GLN A 174 -12.05 17.85 -2.01
CA GLN A 174 -12.84 17.74 -0.77
C GLN A 174 -12.40 18.75 0.31
N GLY A 175 -11.60 19.76 -0.03
CA GLY A 175 -11.16 20.82 0.88
C GLY A 175 -9.93 20.49 1.73
N ALA A 176 -9.16 19.45 1.39
CA ALA A 176 -7.92 19.16 2.08
C ALA A 176 -6.80 20.14 1.71
N THR A 177 -5.88 20.36 2.65
CA THR A 177 -4.66 21.16 2.46
C THR A 177 -3.47 20.22 2.37
N LEU A 178 -2.65 20.41 1.33
CA LEU A 178 -1.40 19.68 1.16
C LEU A 178 -0.29 20.32 2.01
N ASP A 179 0.38 19.51 2.81
CA ASP A 179 1.48 19.91 3.69
C ASP A 179 2.81 19.28 3.23
N GLY A 180 3.79 20.13 3.00
CA GLY A 180 5.14 19.73 2.61
C GLY A 180 5.34 19.52 1.10
N GLU A 181 6.62 19.41 0.72
CA GLU A 181 7.02 19.28 -0.70
C GLU A 181 6.66 17.92 -1.30
N GLY A 182 6.62 16.86 -0.48
CA GLY A 182 6.21 15.53 -0.94
C GLY A 182 4.78 15.50 -1.47
N ALA A 183 3.84 16.18 -0.78
CA ALA A 183 2.44 16.24 -1.20
C ALA A 183 2.27 17.07 -2.50
N LYS A 184 3.00 18.18 -2.63
CA LYS A 184 3.02 19.00 -3.86
C LYS A 184 3.62 18.21 -5.02
N SER A 185 4.73 17.51 -4.77
CA SER A 185 5.37 16.67 -5.78
C SER A 185 4.45 15.54 -6.23
N ALA A 186 3.78 14.86 -5.28
CA ALA A 186 2.80 13.83 -5.61
C ALA A 186 1.68 14.39 -6.49
N LEU A 187 1.10 15.54 -6.14
CA LEU A 187 0.05 16.20 -6.93
C LEU A 187 0.49 16.47 -8.38
N ALA A 188 1.74 16.87 -8.60
CA ALA A 188 2.29 17.08 -9.94
C ALA A 188 2.35 15.78 -10.78
N HIS A 189 2.31 14.63 -10.15
CA HIS A 189 2.25 13.32 -10.80
C HIS A 189 0.82 12.76 -10.93
N ALA A 190 -0.20 13.53 -10.58
CA ALA A 190 -1.60 13.07 -10.67
C ALA A 190 -1.99 12.81 -12.14
N PRO A 191 -2.44 11.58 -12.49
CA PRO A 191 -2.85 11.26 -13.86
C PRO A 191 -4.15 11.98 -14.22
N GLY A 192 -4.28 12.42 -15.47
CA GLY A 192 -5.46 13.13 -15.99
C GLY A 192 -6.68 12.23 -16.20
N GLY A 193 -6.49 10.91 -16.34
CA GLY A 193 -7.57 9.96 -16.60
C GLY A 193 -7.06 8.52 -16.65
N ALA A 194 -7.94 7.58 -16.97
CA ALA A 194 -7.64 6.14 -16.97
C ALA A 194 -6.53 5.75 -17.93
N ASP A 195 -6.49 6.34 -19.14
CA ASP A 195 -5.42 6.05 -20.12
C ASP A 195 -4.05 6.47 -19.60
N GLU A 196 -3.98 7.59 -18.90
CA GLU A 196 -2.72 8.05 -18.31
C GLU A 196 -2.32 7.18 -17.10
N VAL A 197 -3.27 6.72 -16.28
CA VAL A 197 -3.02 5.73 -15.23
C VAL A 197 -2.37 4.49 -15.84
N ARG A 198 -3.01 3.91 -16.87
CA ARG A 198 -2.50 2.74 -17.56
C ARG A 198 -1.08 2.98 -18.08
N LEU A 199 -0.85 4.08 -18.76
CA LEU A 199 0.45 4.42 -19.33
C LEU A 199 1.53 4.55 -18.25
N ARG A 200 1.22 5.16 -17.11
CA ARG A 200 2.17 5.32 -16.00
C ARG A 200 2.51 4.01 -15.31
N VAL A 201 1.54 3.12 -15.15
CA VAL A 201 1.74 1.78 -14.60
C VAL A 201 2.56 0.92 -15.56
N GLU A 202 2.18 0.83 -16.83
CA GLU A 202 2.86 0.00 -17.84
C GLU A 202 4.31 0.45 -18.12
N ARG A 203 4.57 1.75 -18.09
CA ARG A 203 5.90 2.33 -18.35
C ARG A 203 6.76 2.54 -17.11
N SER A 204 6.26 2.22 -15.93
CA SER A 204 7.06 2.25 -14.72
C SER A 204 8.16 1.17 -14.78
N GLN A 205 9.23 1.36 -14.02
CA GLN A 205 10.31 0.38 -13.96
C GLN A 205 9.79 -1.00 -13.53
N HIS A 206 8.89 -1.06 -12.54
CA HIS A 206 8.26 -2.29 -12.08
C HIS A 206 7.30 -2.87 -13.13
N GLY A 207 6.50 -2.03 -13.81
CA GLY A 207 5.61 -2.47 -14.88
C GLY A 207 6.37 -3.14 -16.01
N LEU A 208 7.46 -2.52 -16.47
CA LEU A 208 8.34 -3.11 -17.51
C LEU A 208 8.99 -4.42 -17.05
N MET A 209 9.46 -4.48 -15.81
CA MET A 209 10.03 -5.70 -15.23
C MET A 209 9.00 -6.82 -15.18
N LEU A 210 7.79 -6.57 -14.70
CA LEU A 210 6.73 -7.57 -14.62
C LEU A 210 6.30 -8.05 -16.00
N ALA A 211 6.17 -7.15 -16.97
CA ALA A 211 5.88 -7.52 -18.36
C ALA A 211 6.96 -8.42 -18.98
N SER A 212 8.21 -8.33 -18.53
CA SER A 212 9.30 -9.20 -18.99
C SER A 212 9.30 -10.59 -18.37
N LEU A 213 8.55 -10.81 -17.30
CA LEU A 213 8.42 -12.09 -16.61
C LEU A 213 7.27 -12.97 -17.14
N GLY A 214 6.40 -12.43 -18.00
CA GLY A 214 5.26 -13.11 -18.63
C GLY A 214 3.96 -12.75 -17.92
#